data_a675508c6587e541525351cd40c1ffac
#
_entry.id   a675508c6587e541525351cd40c1ffac
#
_cell.length_a   1.000
_cell.length_b   1.000
_cell.length_c   1.000
_cell.angle_alpha   90.00
_cell.angle_beta   90.00
_cell.angle_gamma   90.00
#
_symmetry.space_group_name_H-M   'P 1'
#
loop_
_entity.id
_entity.type
_entity.pdbx_description
1 polymer ?
#
loop_
_entity_poly.entity_id
_entity_poly.type
_entity_poly.pdbx_seq_one_letter_code
_entity_poly.pdbx_strand_id
1 'polypeptide(L)'
;MKNLSALTFLMIMTTLLSGCKSKQAESNPLLETWSTPFGVPPFDKIKTEHFKPAVEAGIRLHEAQIDSIVKNTETPSFGNVIEALDRSGEVLNNAYTVFSLLNSAESNDRMQADDMEISPLVSAHNDNIYLNDRLFQKVKAVYDQREYLSLDPQQLRLTEQTYKRFVRAGALLTPAQKEQLKKINEQLSRLGVQFGNNLLADNNAFTLVIDKQEDLAGVPASIQSAASTEAVNRKMEGKWVFTLSKPSMIPFLSYSERRDLREKLYKAYLERCNRGDSTDNKQIVNEIAKLRLEKARLMGYPSYGAFALDDEMAQTPENAYALLDKLWQPSLELAKKELEEMKAIKKAETGDDSFESWDWWYYAEKVRKQKYDLNEEMLRPYLSLDNVVQGIFQLSNRLWGITFRPVSVPVYHKECIAYEVLDKDNKHLGILYFDFFPRPGKQGGAWCGAYREERYEEGKR
;
A
#
# COMPACT_ATOMS: atom_id res chain seq x y z
N MET A 1 10.47 -63.22 53.21
CA MET A 1 10.64 -63.12 51.74
C MET A 1 9.34 -62.69 51.10
N LYS A 2 8.89 -61.46 51.30
CA LYS A 2 7.67 -60.90 50.69
C LYS A 2 7.73 -59.37 50.58
N ASN A 3 8.89 -58.74 50.27
CA ASN A 3 9.01 -57.27 50.09
C ASN A 3 10.00 -56.84 48.99
N LEU A 4 10.26 -57.72 48.00
CA LEU A 4 11.22 -57.36 46.93
C LEU A 4 10.57 -57.20 45.52
N SER A 5 9.24 -57.47 45.39
CA SER A 5 8.58 -57.37 44.06
C SER A 5 7.78 -56.05 43.87
N ALA A 6 7.66 -55.20 44.86
CA ALA A 6 6.94 -53.92 44.70
C ALA A 6 7.83 -52.73 44.29
N LEU A 7 9.13 -52.79 44.50
CA LEU A 7 10.07 -51.75 44.13
C LEU A 7 10.52 -51.80 42.65
N THR A 8 10.49 -52.99 42.04
CA THR A 8 10.90 -53.18 40.63
C THR A 8 9.80 -52.78 39.64
N PHE A 9 8.53 -52.76 40.06
CA PHE A 9 7.43 -52.33 39.19
C PHE A 9 7.23 -50.82 39.15
N LEU A 10 7.71 -50.09 40.18
CA LEU A 10 7.63 -48.63 40.22
C LEU A 10 8.74 -47.93 39.46
N MET A 11 9.84 -48.64 39.16
CA MET A 11 11.02 -48.07 38.41
C MET A 11 10.90 -48.26 36.90
N ILE A 12 9.98 -49.08 36.39
CA ILE A 12 9.73 -49.28 34.95
C ILE A 12 8.64 -48.32 34.41
N MET A 13 7.80 -47.74 35.31
CA MET A 13 6.75 -46.79 34.91
C MET A 13 7.22 -45.31 34.82
N THR A 14 8.43 -45.00 35.29
CA THR A 14 9.01 -43.63 35.22
C THR A 14 9.91 -43.41 33.99
N THR A 15 10.21 -44.44 33.21
CA THR A 15 11.05 -44.29 31.99
C THR A 15 10.28 -44.23 30.67
N LEU A 16 8.94 -44.29 30.69
CA LEU A 16 8.08 -44.16 29.52
C LEU A 16 7.42 -42.78 29.36
N LEU A 17 7.71 -41.81 30.22
CA LEU A 17 7.22 -40.41 30.12
C LEU A 17 8.24 -39.41 29.59
N SER A 18 9.37 -39.87 29.09
CA SER A 18 10.42 -39.03 28.51
C SER A 18 10.50 -39.18 26.98
N GLY A 19 9.41 -38.91 26.26
CA GLY A 19 9.43 -39.14 24.82
C GLY A 19 8.43 -38.36 23.98
N CYS A 20 7.76 -37.36 24.53
CA CYS A 20 7.04 -36.38 23.73
C CYS A 20 7.50 -34.99 24.17
N LYS A 21 8.65 -34.55 23.66
CA LYS A 21 8.86 -33.12 23.44
C LYS A 21 7.82 -32.76 22.35
N SER A 22 6.62 -32.38 22.76
CA SER A 22 5.79 -31.55 21.89
C SER A 22 6.69 -30.39 21.46
N LYS A 23 7.01 -30.29 20.16
CA LYS A 23 7.48 -29.02 19.63
C LYS A 23 6.47 -28.02 20.14
N GLN A 24 6.85 -27.19 21.09
CA GLN A 24 6.09 -26.04 21.50
C GLN A 24 5.83 -25.32 20.18
N ALA A 25 4.58 -25.27 19.74
CA ALA A 25 4.24 -24.56 18.51
C ALA A 25 4.81 -23.16 18.72
N GLU A 26 5.72 -22.75 17.84
CA GLU A 26 6.36 -21.42 17.90
C GLU A 26 5.22 -20.41 17.91
N SER A 27 5.11 -19.59 18.97
CA SER A 27 4.00 -18.67 19.14
C SER A 27 4.04 -17.64 17.99
N ASN A 28 2.88 -17.33 17.42
CA ASN A 28 2.81 -16.39 16.31
C ASN A 28 2.89 -14.95 16.84
N PRO A 29 3.96 -14.19 16.53
CA PRO A 29 4.16 -12.84 17.09
C PRO A 29 3.09 -11.83 16.67
N LEU A 30 2.31 -12.11 15.62
CA LEU A 30 1.19 -11.28 15.17
C LEU A 30 -0.08 -11.46 16.01
N LEU A 31 -0.14 -12.52 16.82
CA LEU A 31 -1.26 -12.81 17.72
C LEU A 31 -1.01 -12.38 19.17
N GLU A 32 0.20 -11.90 19.45
CA GLU A 32 0.60 -11.47 20.79
C GLU A 32 0.53 -9.94 20.92
N THR A 33 0.40 -9.46 22.16
CA THR A 33 0.62 -8.02 22.43
C THR A 33 2.09 -7.69 22.21
N TRP A 34 2.36 -6.69 21.39
CA TRP A 34 3.73 -6.32 21.06
C TRP A 34 4.41 -5.62 22.23
N SER A 35 5.37 -6.30 22.84
CA SER A 35 6.21 -5.79 23.94
C SER A 35 7.47 -5.06 23.46
N THR A 36 7.55 -4.76 22.19
CA THR A 36 8.65 -3.98 21.57
C THR A 36 8.64 -2.53 22.08
N PRO A 37 9.76 -1.81 22.01
CA PRO A 37 9.77 -0.39 22.32
C PRO A 37 8.67 0.35 21.52
N PHE A 38 7.89 1.18 22.19
CA PHE A 38 6.74 1.91 21.62
C PHE A 38 5.62 1.05 21.04
N GLY A 39 5.63 -0.27 21.27
CA GLY A 39 4.62 -1.19 20.72
C GLY A 39 4.64 -1.28 19.19
N VAL A 40 5.78 -1.07 18.55
CA VAL A 40 5.92 -1.27 17.10
C VAL A 40 5.85 -2.77 16.75
N PRO A 41 5.52 -3.14 15.49
CA PRO A 41 5.51 -4.55 15.09
C PRO A 41 6.88 -5.20 15.34
N PRO A 42 6.92 -6.44 15.84
CA PRO A 42 8.17 -7.16 16.09
C PRO A 42 8.75 -7.73 14.78
N PHE A 43 9.17 -6.84 13.86
CA PHE A 43 9.62 -7.21 12.52
C PHE A 43 10.75 -8.23 12.50
N ASP A 44 11.61 -8.24 13.53
CA ASP A 44 12.70 -9.20 13.72
C ASP A 44 12.23 -10.63 14.01
N LYS A 45 10.98 -10.81 14.42
CA LYS A 45 10.37 -12.10 14.75
C LYS A 45 9.31 -12.54 13.74
N ILE A 46 8.80 -11.62 12.94
CA ILE A 46 7.76 -11.93 11.94
C ILE A 46 8.39 -12.68 10.76
N LYS A 47 7.78 -13.79 10.38
CA LYS A 47 8.13 -14.60 9.21
C LYS A 47 6.92 -14.68 8.29
N THR A 48 7.15 -14.97 6.99
CA THR A 48 6.08 -15.06 6.00
C THR A 48 4.99 -16.06 6.40
N GLU A 49 5.39 -17.21 6.96
CA GLU A 49 4.46 -18.25 7.42
C GLU A 49 3.54 -17.84 8.56
N HIS A 50 3.79 -16.72 9.24
CA HIS A 50 2.94 -16.21 10.33
C HIS A 50 1.69 -15.50 9.84
N PHE A 51 1.69 -14.92 8.62
CA PHE A 51 0.64 -14.02 8.17
C PHE A 51 -0.72 -14.68 8.01
N LYS A 52 -0.82 -15.72 7.18
CA LYS A 52 -2.10 -16.39 6.92
C LYS A 52 -2.74 -16.96 8.19
N PRO A 53 -2.02 -17.73 9.04
CA PRO A 53 -2.59 -18.21 10.31
C PRO A 53 -3.02 -17.08 11.26
N ALA A 54 -2.29 -15.95 11.29
CA ALA A 54 -2.66 -14.80 12.12
C ALA A 54 -3.94 -14.13 11.63
N VAL A 55 -4.08 -13.92 10.32
CA VAL A 55 -5.29 -13.35 9.73
C VAL A 55 -6.49 -14.26 9.97
N GLU A 56 -6.37 -15.57 9.74
CA GLU A 56 -7.44 -16.52 10.00
C GLU A 56 -7.87 -16.56 11.49
N ALA A 57 -6.90 -16.50 12.41
CA ALA A 57 -7.19 -16.41 13.84
C ALA A 57 -7.83 -15.07 14.21
N GLY A 58 -7.33 -13.97 13.63
CA GLY A 58 -7.89 -12.63 13.81
C GLY A 58 -9.33 -12.54 13.33
N ILE A 59 -9.66 -13.15 12.18
CA ILE A 59 -11.04 -13.24 11.67
C ILE A 59 -11.94 -13.93 12.69
N ARG A 60 -11.56 -15.12 13.19
CA ARG A 60 -12.36 -15.84 14.20
C ARG A 60 -12.58 -15.05 15.48
N LEU A 61 -11.55 -14.34 15.95
CA LEU A 61 -11.66 -13.49 17.14
C LEU A 61 -12.60 -12.31 16.89
N HIS A 62 -12.48 -11.65 15.73
CA HIS A 62 -13.36 -10.55 15.37
C HIS A 62 -14.82 -11.01 15.20
N GLU A 63 -15.08 -12.15 14.58
CA GLU A 63 -16.42 -12.75 14.47
C GLU A 63 -17.05 -12.96 15.86
N ALA A 64 -16.29 -13.45 16.83
CA ALA A 64 -16.78 -13.63 18.20
C ALA A 64 -17.13 -12.27 18.87
N GLN A 65 -16.35 -11.22 18.61
CA GLN A 65 -16.64 -9.87 19.12
C GLN A 65 -17.91 -9.29 18.47
N ILE A 66 -18.05 -9.40 17.13
CA ILE A 66 -19.26 -9.00 16.40
C ILE A 66 -20.49 -9.77 16.92
N ASP A 67 -20.37 -11.07 17.10
CA ASP A 67 -21.42 -11.91 17.66
C ASP A 67 -21.86 -11.46 19.07
N SER A 68 -20.92 -11.01 19.90
CA SER A 68 -21.21 -10.45 21.23
C SER A 68 -22.06 -9.18 21.12
N ILE A 69 -21.70 -8.26 20.19
CA ILE A 69 -22.48 -7.03 19.93
C ILE A 69 -23.89 -7.39 19.43
N VAL A 70 -24.00 -8.34 18.51
CA VAL A 70 -25.28 -8.75 17.92
C VAL A 70 -26.20 -9.41 18.96
N LYS A 71 -25.64 -10.24 19.85
CA LYS A 71 -26.37 -10.99 20.87
C LYS A 71 -26.69 -10.17 22.13
N ASN A 72 -26.09 -9.00 22.33
CA ASN A 72 -26.40 -8.12 23.46
C ASN A 72 -27.88 -7.71 23.39
N THR A 73 -28.61 -7.96 24.47
CA THR A 73 -30.05 -7.67 24.58
C THR A 73 -30.38 -6.31 25.17
N GLU A 74 -29.39 -5.56 25.61
CA GLU A 74 -29.55 -4.20 26.10
C GLU A 74 -30.01 -3.25 25.00
N THR A 75 -30.65 -2.16 25.38
CA THR A 75 -31.00 -1.09 24.43
C THR A 75 -29.75 -0.60 23.71
N PRO A 76 -29.77 -0.55 22.35
CA PRO A 76 -28.64 -0.05 21.59
C PRO A 76 -28.22 1.36 22.02
N SER A 77 -26.95 1.55 22.31
CA SER A 77 -26.35 2.81 22.73
C SER A 77 -25.03 3.03 21.99
N PHE A 78 -24.47 4.25 22.08
CA PHE A 78 -23.14 4.53 21.54
C PHE A 78 -22.10 3.53 22.06
N GLY A 79 -22.03 3.32 23.37
CA GLY A 79 -21.02 2.47 24.01
C GLY A 79 -21.13 0.99 23.62
N ASN A 80 -22.37 0.41 23.67
CA ASN A 80 -22.53 -1.03 23.43
C ASN A 80 -22.67 -1.42 21.94
N VAL A 81 -22.74 -0.44 21.02
CA VAL A 81 -22.81 -0.71 19.57
C VAL A 81 -21.70 -0.01 18.81
N ILE A 82 -21.65 1.31 18.82
CA ILE A 82 -20.72 2.10 17.94
C ILE A 82 -19.30 1.97 18.46
N GLU A 83 -19.06 2.28 19.71
CA GLU A 83 -17.74 2.16 20.33
C GLU A 83 -17.26 0.72 20.41
N ALA A 84 -18.16 -0.22 20.75
CA ALA A 84 -17.83 -1.64 20.77
C ALA A 84 -17.42 -2.16 19.38
N LEU A 85 -18.08 -1.69 18.31
CA LEU A 85 -17.73 -2.03 16.93
C LEU A 85 -16.39 -1.41 16.52
N ASP A 86 -16.14 -0.14 16.87
CA ASP A 86 -14.92 0.58 16.57
C ASP A 86 -13.68 -0.06 17.24
N ARG A 87 -13.85 -0.57 18.46
CA ARG A 87 -12.79 -1.28 19.21
C ARG A 87 -12.61 -2.74 18.78
N SER A 88 -13.54 -3.31 18.01
CA SER A 88 -13.46 -4.71 17.59
C SER A 88 -12.42 -4.96 16.49
N GLY A 89 -11.92 -6.19 16.41
CA GLY A 89 -11.05 -6.64 15.31
C GLY A 89 -9.60 -6.19 15.39
N GLU A 90 -9.10 -5.70 16.50
CA GLU A 90 -7.72 -5.19 16.63
C GLU A 90 -6.67 -6.22 16.20
N VAL A 91 -6.81 -7.48 16.60
CA VAL A 91 -5.85 -8.55 16.24
C VAL A 91 -5.83 -8.78 14.74
N LEU A 92 -7.00 -8.83 14.09
CA LEU A 92 -7.10 -8.94 12.63
C LEU A 92 -6.49 -7.72 11.95
N ASN A 93 -6.85 -6.53 12.41
CA ASN A 93 -6.36 -5.28 11.84
C ASN A 93 -4.83 -5.19 11.91
N ASN A 94 -4.24 -5.48 13.07
CA ASN A 94 -2.79 -5.48 13.24
C ASN A 94 -2.10 -6.49 12.31
N ALA A 95 -2.58 -7.74 12.27
CA ALA A 95 -2.00 -8.79 11.44
C ALA A 95 -2.12 -8.47 9.94
N TYR A 96 -3.30 -8.03 9.49
CA TYR A 96 -3.57 -7.74 8.08
C TYR A 96 -2.87 -6.46 7.61
N THR A 97 -2.81 -5.42 8.46
CA THR A 97 -2.09 -4.17 8.11
C THR A 97 -0.58 -4.42 7.95
N VAL A 98 0.02 -5.17 8.89
CA VAL A 98 1.44 -5.54 8.75
C VAL A 98 1.68 -6.38 7.49
N PHE A 99 0.82 -7.36 7.22
CA PHE A 99 0.89 -8.15 5.99
C PHE A 99 0.81 -7.27 4.72
N SER A 100 -0.22 -6.45 4.61
CA SER A 100 -0.48 -5.62 3.42
C SER A 100 0.65 -4.62 3.14
N LEU A 101 1.14 -3.94 4.18
CA LEU A 101 2.24 -3.00 4.03
C LEU A 101 3.56 -3.69 3.69
N LEU A 102 3.85 -4.84 4.31
CA LEU A 102 5.05 -5.61 3.96
C LEU A 102 4.95 -6.24 2.58
N ASN A 103 3.76 -6.71 2.16
CA ASN A 103 3.56 -7.19 0.80
C ASN A 103 3.73 -6.10 -0.26
N SER A 104 3.55 -4.83 0.12
CA SER A 104 3.86 -3.69 -0.75
C SER A 104 5.34 -3.29 -0.72
N ALA A 105 6.05 -3.50 0.41
CA ALA A 105 7.40 -3.01 0.64
C ALA A 105 8.50 -4.08 0.48
N GLU A 106 8.20 -5.36 0.76
CA GLU A 106 9.17 -6.46 0.85
C GLU A 106 8.53 -7.79 0.39
N SER A 107 7.77 -7.74 -0.70
CA SER A 107 7.06 -8.90 -1.24
C SER A 107 8.00 -10.02 -1.69
N ASN A 108 7.51 -11.24 -1.59
CA ASN A 108 8.13 -12.44 -2.13
C ASN A 108 7.04 -13.39 -2.67
N ASP A 109 7.45 -14.45 -3.40
CA ASP A 109 6.54 -15.39 -4.04
C ASP A 109 5.53 -16.00 -3.05
N ARG A 110 5.97 -16.28 -1.84
CA ARG A 110 5.09 -16.84 -0.81
C ARG A 110 4.07 -15.81 -0.33
N MET A 111 4.46 -14.56 -0.10
CA MET A 111 3.53 -13.49 0.28
C MET A 111 2.52 -13.22 -0.82
N GLN A 112 2.93 -13.25 -2.08
CA GLN A 112 2.02 -13.09 -3.22
C GLN A 112 1.01 -14.24 -3.30
N ALA A 113 1.45 -15.49 -3.06
CA ALA A 113 0.55 -16.64 -2.99
C ALA A 113 -0.41 -16.53 -1.79
N ASP A 114 0.09 -16.15 -0.63
CA ASP A 114 -0.74 -15.95 0.57
C ASP A 114 -1.76 -14.81 0.36
N ASP A 115 -1.41 -13.73 -0.36
CA ASP A 115 -2.33 -12.61 -0.65
C ASP A 115 -3.52 -13.04 -1.52
N MET A 116 -3.31 -13.94 -2.48
CA MET A 116 -4.39 -14.52 -3.28
C MET A 116 -5.44 -15.27 -2.45
N GLU A 117 -5.09 -15.70 -1.24
CA GLU A 117 -5.99 -16.37 -0.30
C GLU A 117 -6.48 -15.42 0.80
N ILE A 118 -5.60 -14.60 1.38
CA ILE A 118 -5.89 -13.69 2.50
C ILE A 118 -6.85 -12.57 2.07
N SER A 119 -6.60 -11.91 0.96
CA SER A 119 -7.41 -10.75 0.54
C SER A 119 -8.87 -11.09 0.29
N PRO A 120 -9.24 -12.22 -0.38
CA PRO A 120 -10.63 -12.65 -0.47
C PRO A 120 -11.24 -13.05 0.88
N LEU A 121 -10.48 -13.68 1.79
CA LEU A 121 -10.97 -14.01 3.13
C LEU A 121 -11.35 -12.76 3.93
N VAL A 122 -10.48 -11.74 3.92
CA VAL A 122 -10.75 -10.47 4.59
C VAL A 122 -11.93 -9.75 3.92
N SER A 123 -12.03 -9.77 2.59
CA SER A 123 -13.18 -9.21 1.86
C SER A 123 -14.49 -9.88 2.27
N ALA A 124 -14.53 -11.20 2.31
CA ALA A 124 -15.71 -11.96 2.74
C ALA A 124 -16.06 -11.71 4.21
N HIS A 125 -15.05 -11.60 5.08
CA HIS A 125 -15.26 -11.26 6.49
C HIS A 125 -15.89 -9.86 6.65
N ASN A 126 -15.40 -8.87 5.91
CA ASN A 126 -15.97 -7.52 5.90
C ASN A 126 -17.43 -7.52 5.40
N ASP A 127 -17.72 -8.28 4.33
CA ASP A 127 -19.08 -8.45 3.85
C ASP A 127 -20.00 -9.08 4.91
N ASN A 128 -19.52 -10.07 5.66
CA ASN A 128 -20.28 -10.70 6.74
C ASN A 128 -20.59 -9.73 7.89
N ILE A 129 -19.76 -8.73 8.13
CA ILE A 129 -20.02 -7.68 9.13
C ILE A 129 -21.00 -6.66 8.59
N TYR A 130 -20.66 -6.01 7.46
CA TYR A 130 -21.40 -4.85 6.97
C TYR A 130 -22.73 -5.21 6.30
N LEU A 131 -22.94 -6.45 5.86
CA LEU A 131 -24.20 -6.95 5.34
C LEU A 131 -25.06 -7.68 6.39
N ASN A 132 -24.62 -7.70 7.65
CA ASN A 132 -25.36 -8.32 8.76
C ASN A 132 -26.55 -7.46 9.16
N ASP A 133 -27.77 -7.95 8.91
CA ASP A 133 -29.01 -7.23 9.18
C ASP A 133 -29.19 -6.89 10.66
N ARG A 134 -28.87 -7.84 11.57
CA ARG A 134 -29.04 -7.63 13.02
C ARG A 134 -28.09 -6.56 13.55
N LEU A 135 -26.84 -6.59 13.10
CA LEU A 135 -25.87 -5.57 13.48
C LEU A 135 -26.26 -4.21 12.93
N PHE A 136 -26.67 -4.15 11.64
CA PHE A 136 -27.14 -2.92 11.02
C PHE A 136 -28.34 -2.30 11.74
N GLN A 137 -29.33 -3.10 12.17
CA GLN A 137 -30.46 -2.57 12.93
C GLN A 137 -30.03 -1.92 14.24
N LYS A 138 -29.00 -2.47 14.94
CA LYS A 138 -28.46 -1.84 16.15
C LYS A 138 -27.75 -0.53 15.83
N VAL A 139 -26.90 -0.50 14.80
CA VAL A 139 -26.22 0.72 14.35
C VAL A 139 -27.25 1.79 13.94
N LYS A 140 -28.28 1.40 13.20
CA LYS A 140 -29.37 2.29 12.77
C LYS A 140 -30.14 2.84 13.97
N ALA A 141 -30.43 2.03 14.97
CA ALA A 141 -31.14 2.48 16.16
C ALA A 141 -30.36 3.56 16.95
N VAL A 142 -29.04 3.46 17.02
CA VAL A 142 -28.19 4.52 17.61
C VAL A 142 -28.15 5.75 16.72
N TYR A 143 -27.99 5.57 15.41
CA TYR A 143 -27.95 6.65 14.44
C TYR A 143 -29.24 7.48 14.42
N ASP A 144 -30.40 6.82 14.44
CA ASP A 144 -31.71 7.50 14.41
C ASP A 144 -31.93 8.38 15.66
N GLN A 145 -31.32 8.02 16.78
CA GLN A 145 -31.44 8.76 18.06
C GLN A 145 -30.29 9.71 18.34
N ARG A 146 -29.29 9.84 17.45
CA ARG A 146 -28.02 10.53 17.69
C ARG A 146 -28.15 11.95 18.17
N GLU A 147 -29.19 12.68 17.74
CA GLU A 147 -29.45 14.05 18.14
C GLU A 147 -29.98 14.18 19.58
N TYR A 148 -30.56 13.08 20.12
CA TYR A 148 -31.08 13.00 21.49
C TYR A 148 -30.11 12.37 22.48
N LEU A 149 -29.04 11.74 21.96
CA LEU A 149 -27.97 11.22 22.78
C LEU A 149 -26.98 12.35 23.07
N SER A 150 -26.55 12.50 24.33
CA SER A 150 -25.55 13.51 24.70
C SER A 150 -24.16 13.13 24.22
N LEU A 151 -24.00 12.96 22.90
CA LEU A 151 -22.74 12.62 22.25
C LEU A 151 -21.87 13.87 22.09
N ASP A 152 -20.58 13.72 22.33
CA ASP A 152 -19.63 14.76 21.92
C ASP A 152 -19.46 14.79 20.37
N PRO A 153 -18.82 15.83 19.80
CA PRO A 153 -18.70 15.95 18.36
C PRO A 153 -17.97 14.77 17.66
N GLN A 154 -17.00 14.13 18.34
CA GLN A 154 -16.28 12.98 17.81
C GLN A 154 -17.17 11.72 17.83
N GLN A 155 -17.86 11.47 18.91
CA GLN A 155 -18.82 10.38 19.05
C GLN A 155 -19.96 10.50 18.03
N LEU A 156 -20.51 11.70 17.86
CA LEU A 156 -21.52 11.98 16.83
C LEU A 156 -20.98 11.64 15.44
N ARG A 157 -19.79 12.16 15.13
CA ARG A 157 -19.14 11.89 13.82
C ARG A 157 -18.88 10.41 13.60
N LEU A 158 -18.37 9.68 14.61
CA LEU A 158 -18.16 8.25 14.52
C LEU A 158 -19.47 7.50 14.25
N THR A 159 -20.55 7.88 14.92
CA THR A 159 -21.88 7.28 14.71
C THR A 159 -22.35 7.49 13.27
N GLU A 160 -22.24 8.71 12.74
CA GLU A 160 -22.62 9.04 11.36
C GLU A 160 -21.78 8.27 10.34
N GLN A 161 -20.46 8.22 10.53
CA GLN A 161 -19.56 7.50 9.62
C GLN A 161 -19.80 5.99 9.68
N THR A 162 -20.06 5.43 10.85
CA THR A 162 -20.37 4.01 10.99
C THR A 162 -21.65 3.65 10.24
N TYR A 163 -22.73 4.41 10.45
CA TYR A 163 -23.97 4.20 9.69
C TYR A 163 -23.76 4.32 8.17
N LYS A 164 -23.09 5.38 7.73
CA LYS A 164 -22.77 5.60 6.31
C LYS A 164 -21.97 4.45 5.73
N ARG A 165 -20.99 3.91 6.45
CA ARG A 165 -20.18 2.76 6.03
C ARG A 165 -21.05 1.53 5.77
N PHE A 166 -21.99 1.21 6.68
CA PHE A 166 -22.93 0.10 6.48
C PHE A 166 -23.81 0.31 5.24
N VAL A 167 -24.37 1.50 5.06
CA VAL A 167 -25.22 1.83 3.89
C VAL A 167 -24.40 1.69 2.60
N ARG A 168 -23.22 2.26 2.53
CA ARG A 168 -22.34 2.18 1.35
C ARG A 168 -21.79 0.77 1.09
N ALA A 169 -21.72 -0.06 2.12
CA ALA A 169 -21.36 -1.48 1.97
C ALA A 169 -22.55 -2.35 1.49
N GLY A 170 -23.80 -1.81 1.43
CA GLY A 170 -24.96 -2.54 0.93
C GLY A 170 -25.91 -3.06 2.00
N ALA A 171 -25.88 -2.53 3.23
CA ALA A 171 -26.78 -2.99 4.32
C ALA A 171 -28.27 -2.89 3.98
N LEU A 172 -28.66 -1.93 3.11
CA LEU A 172 -30.05 -1.72 2.68
C LEU A 172 -30.51 -2.62 1.52
N LEU A 173 -29.62 -3.43 0.95
CA LEU A 173 -29.94 -4.35 -0.16
C LEU A 173 -30.79 -5.52 0.35
N THR A 174 -31.58 -6.08 -0.57
CA THR A 174 -32.30 -7.33 -0.33
C THR A 174 -31.33 -8.51 -0.14
N PRO A 175 -31.75 -9.61 0.52
CA PRO A 175 -30.88 -10.77 0.69
C PRO A 175 -30.27 -11.30 -0.63
N ALA A 176 -31.04 -11.36 -1.71
CA ALA A 176 -30.54 -11.80 -3.00
C ALA A 176 -29.48 -10.86 -3.58
N GLN A 177 -29.67 -9.54 -3.42
CA GLN A 177 -28.70 -8.53 -3.85
C GLN A 177 -27.42 -8.56 -3.00
N LYS A 178 -27.51 -8.82 -1.69
CA LYS A 178 -26.36 -9.00 -0.80
C LYS A 178 -25.49 -10.18 -1.25
N GLU A 179 -26.10 -11.31 -1.58
CA GLU A 179 -25.37 -12.47 -2.10
C GLU A 179 -24.69 -12.19 -3.47
N GLN A 180 -25.34 -11.41 -4.34
CA GLN A 180 -24.70 -10.96 -5.57
C GLN A 180 -23.52 -10.01 -5.29
N LEU A 181 -23.66 -9.07 -4.36
CA LEU A 181 -22.60 -8.14 -3.98
C LEU A 181 -21.37 -8.85 -3.40
N LYS A 182 -21.57 -9.86 -2.53
CA LYS A 182 -20.48 -10.69 -1.99
C LYS A 182 -19.65 -11.33 -3.11
N LYS A 183 -20.33 -11.93 -4.11
CA LYS A 183 -19.64 -12.53 -5.27
C LYS A 183 -18.82 -11.50 -6.06
N ILE A 184 -19.39 -10.31 -6.28
CA ILE A 184 -18.69 -9.21 -6.95
C ILE A 184 -17.45 -8.78 -6.13
N ASN A 185 -17.59 -8.60 -4.83
CA ASN A 185 -16.50 -8.18 -3.95
C ASN A 185 -15.36 -9.23 -3.90
N GLU A 186 -15.70 -10.52 -3.81
CA GLU A 186 -14.71 -11.61 -3.87
C GLU A 186 -13.92 -11.59 -5.18
N GLN A 187 -14.62 -11.47 -6.31
CA GLN A 187 -13.96 -11.41 -7.62
C GLN A 187 -13.08 -10.17 -7.77
N LEU A 188 -13.56 -8.99 -7.35
CA LEU A 188 -12.77 -7.76 -7.37
C LEU A 188 -11.52 -7.86 -6.52
N SER A 189 -11.60 -8.51 -5.33
CA SER A 189 -10.45 -8.75 -4.47
C SER A 189 -9.40 -9.60 -5.17
N ARG A 190 -9.79 -10.76 -5.73
CA ARG A 190 -8.86 -11.65 -6.47
C ARG A 190 -8.21 -10.98 -7.67
N LEU A 191 -9.01 -10.29 -8.49
CA LEU A 191 -8.52 -9.59 -9.68
C LEU A 191 -7.57 -8.44 -9.32
N GLY A 192 -7.82 -7.75 -8.21
CA GLY A 192 -6.94 -6.68 -7.71
C GLY A 192 -5.56 -7.21 -7.34
N VAL A 193 -5.49 -8.32 -6.58
CA VAL A 193 -4.23 -8.97 -6.21
C VAL A 193 -3.50 -9.47 -7.46
N GLN A 194 -4.20 -10.16 -8.36
CA GLN A 194 -3.60 -10.67 -9.60
C GLN A 194 -3.03 -9.53 -10.47
N PHE A 195 -3.76 -8.43 -10.60
CA PHE A 195 -3.28 -7.24 -11.32
C PHE A 195 -1.97 -6.71 -10.74
N GLY A 196 -1.90 -6.58 -9.40
CA GLY A 196 -0.71 -6.09 -8.71
C GLY A 196 0.49 -7.02 -8.87
N ASN A 197 0.29 -8.32 -8.70
CA ASN A 197 1.33 -9.34 -8.86
C ASN A 197 1.89 -9.37 -10.30
N ASN A 198 1.02 -9.33 -11.30
CA ASN A 198 1.43 -9.26 -12.71
C ASN A 198 2.27 -8.01 -13.00
N LEU A 199 1.85 -6.85 -12.46
CA LEU A 199 2.58 -5.58 -12.65
C LEU A 199 3.97 -5.62 -12.00
N LEU A 200 4.08 -6.17 -10.79
CA LEU A 200 5.36 -6.31 -10.11
C LEU A 200 6.30 -7.26 -10.87
N ALA A 201 5.78 -8.41 -11.30
CA ALA A 201 6.53 -9.39 -12.07
C ALA A 201 7.06 -8.80 -13.40
N ASP A 202 6.20 -8.09 -14.13
CA ASP A 202 6.56 -7.49 -15.42
C ASP A 202 7.57 -6.34 -15.26
N ASN A 203 7.42 -5.51 -14.23
CA ASN A 203 8.43 -4.49 -13.91
C ASN A 203 9.82 -5.09 -13.65
N ASN A 204 9.89 -6.22 -12.97
CA ASN A 204 11.14 -6.89 -12.60
C ASN A 204 11.76 -7.67 -13.77
N ALA A 205 10.95 -8.14 -14.71
CA ALA A 205 11.40 -8.94 -15.85
C ALA A 205 12.19 -8.14 -16.88
N PHE A 206 11.84 -6.86 -17.07
CA PHE A 206 12.50 -6.05 -18.09
C PHE A 206 13.85 -5.49 -17.64
N THR A 207 14.84 -5.57 -18.53
CA THR A 207 16.14 -4.92 -18.39
C THR A 207 16.61 -4.38 -19.73
N LEU A 208 17.10 -3.15 -19.73
CA LEU A 208 17.89 -2.60 -20.82
C LEU A 208 19.37 -2.73 -20.44
N VAL A 209 20.05 -3.71 -21.06
CA VAL A 209 21.48 -3.95 -20.81
C VAL A 209 22.28 -3.19 -21.84
N ILE A 210 23.29 -2.45 -21.39
CA ILE A 210 24.26 -1.73 -22.23
C ILE A 210 25.63 -2.36 -21.98
N ASP A 211 26.27 -2.78 -23.07
CA ASP A 211 27.56 -3.47 -23.05
C ASP A 211 28.73 -2.55 -23.38
N LYS A 212 28.48 -1.41 -24.04
CA LYS A 212 29.51 -0.51 -24.54
C LYS A 212 29.41 0.88 -23.93
N GLN A 213 30.53 1.43 -23.48
CA GLN A 213 30.59 2.77 -22.88
C GLN A 213 30.08 3.87 -23.85
N GLU A 214 30.28 3.71 -25.15
CA GLU A 214 29.83 4.66 -26.17
C GLU A 214 28.29 4.81 -26.21
N ASP A 215 27.56 3.76 -25.86
CA ASP A 215 26.08 3.76 -25.80
C ASP A 215 25.53 4.53 -24.62
N LEU A 216 26.37 4.96 -23.69
CA LEU A 216 26.02 5.83 -22.56
C LEU A 216 26.23 7.31 -22.83
N ALA A 217 26.46 7.71 -24.11
CA ALA A 217 26.62 9.10 -24.48
C ALA A 217 25.48 9.98 -23.94
N GLY A 218 25.83 11.12 -23.32
CA GLY A 218 24.90 12.04 -22.68
C GLY A 218 24.47 11.66 -21.25
N VAL A 219 24.55 10.39 -20.84
CA VAL A 219 24.12 9.93 -19.51
C VAL A 219 25.11 10.41 -18.44
N PRO A 220 24.67 11.11 -17.36
CA PRO A 220 25.55 11.57 -16.29
C PRO A 220 26.29 10.43 -15.57
N ALA A 221 27.51 10.69 -15.11
CA ALA A 221 28.36 9.69 -14.46
C ALA A 221 27.71 9.04 -13.23
N SER A 222 26.92 9.80 -12.48
CA SER A 222 26.16 9.32 -11.32
C SER A 222 25.11 8.27 -11.72
N ILE A 223 24.43 8.48 -12.84
CA ILE A 223 23.42 7.56 -13.38
C ILE A 223 24.09 6.32 -13.96
N GLN A 224 25.26 6.48 -14.64
CA GLN A 224 26.07 5.35 -15.09
C GLN A 224 26.53 4.50 -13.92
N SER A 225 26.96 5.10 -12.80
CA SER A 225 27.36 4.38 -11.58
C SER A 225 26.20 3.59 -10.97
N ALA A 226 25.01 4.17 -10.90
CA ALA A 226 23.81 3.49 -10.43
C ALA A 226 23.43 2.29 -11.33
N ALA A 227 23.51 2.46 -12.66
CA ALA A 227 23.26 1.39 -13.62
C ALA A 227 24.33 0.27 -13.56
N SER A 228 25.58 0.61 -13.28
CA SER A 228 26.65 -0.37 -13.05
C SER A 228 26.40 -1.17 -11.75
N THR A 229 25.96 -0.51 -10.68
CA THR A 229 25.58 -1.17 -9.43
C THR A 229 24.42 -2.14 -9.66
N GLU A 230 23.40 -1.74 -10.41
CA GLU A 230 22.28 -2.62 -10.76
C GLU A 230 22.73 -3.82 -11.59
N ALA A 231 23.70 -3.63 -12.49
CA ALA A 231 24.31 -4.73 -13.24
C ALA A 231 25.01 -5.74 -12.33
N VAL A 232 25.77 -5.26 -11.35
CA VAL A 232 26.41 -6.13 -10.33
C VAL A 232 25.37 -6.91 -9.54
N ASN A 233 24.30 -6.26 -9.07
CA ASN A 233 23.19 -6.90 -8.35
C ASN A 233 22.54 -8.03 -9.17
N ARG A 234 22.56 -7.91 -10.52
CA ARG A 234 22.04 -8.90 -11.46
C ARG A 234 23.10 -9.86 -12.01
N LYS A 235 24.31 -9.87 -11.44
CA LYS A 235 25.45 -10.72 -11.88
C LYS A 235 25.85 -10.46 -13.34
N MET A 236 25.84 -9.20 -13.75
CA MET A 236 26.23 -8.71 -15.09
C MET A 236 27.37 -7.69 -14.95
N GLU A 237 28.43 -8.04 -14.23
CA GLU A 237 29.59 -7.18 -14.01
C GLU A 237 30.19 -6.66 -15.33
N GLY A 238 30.62 -5.42 -15.34
CA GLY A 238 31.21 -4.76 -16.53
C GLY A 238 30.19 -4.20 -17.52
N LYS A 239 28.87 -4.31 -17.20
CA LYS A 239 27.77 -3.75 -17.98
C LYS A 239 27.04 -2.66 -17.20
N TRP A 240 26.04 -2.06 -17.84
CA TRP A 240 25.10 -1.11 -17.25
C TRP A 240 23.68 -1.61 -17.48
N VAL A 241 22.88 -1.62 -16.41
CA VAL A 241 21.50 -2.09 -16.46
C VAL A 241 20.54 -0.98 -16.09
N PHE A 242 19.62 -0.66 -16.99
CA PHE A 242 18.49 0.23 -16.73
C PHE A 242 17.20 -0.58 -16.64
N THR A 243 16.35 -0.20 -15.69
CA THR A 243 15.10 -0.88 -15.38
C THR A 243 13.89 0.03 -15.62
N LEU A 244 12.68 -0.50 -15.48
CA LEU A 244 11.43 0.29 -15.56
C LEU A 244 11.14 1.10 -14.28
N SER A 245 11.98 1.01 -13.24
CA SER A 245 11.83 1.89 -12.09
C SER A 245 12.06 3.35 -12.47
N LYS A 246 11.21 4.26 -11.97
CA LYS A 246 11.30 5.69 -12.35
C LYS A 246 12.69 6.32 -12.10
N PRO A 247 13.38 6.02 -10.97
CA PRO A 247 14.74 6.55 -10.74
C PRO A 247 15.79 6.06 -11.75
N SER A 248 15.56 4.93 -12.41
CA SER A 248 16.43 4.40 -13.49
C SER A 248 16.00 4.91 -14.86
N MET A 249 14.70 4.81 -15.16
CA MET A 249 14.14 5.10 -16.49
C MET A 249 14.17 6.59 -16.82
N ILE A 250 13.66 7.46 -15.92
CA ILE A 250 13.49 8.89 -16.25
C ILE A 250 14.83 9.57 -16.54
N PRO A 251 15.90 9.40 -15.73
CA PRO A 251 17.18 9.98 -16.06
C PRO A 251 17.77 9.46 -17.39
N PHE A 252 17.59 8.17 -17.70
CA PHE A 252 18.02 7.64 -18.99
C PHE A 252 17.27 8.31 -20.16
N LEU A 253 15.95 8.44 -20.07
CA LEU A 253 15.13 9.11 -21.09
C LEU A 253 15.48 10.61 -21.23
N SER A 254 15.91 11.27 -20.14
CA SER A 254 16.25 12.69 -20.13
C SER A 254 17.63 12.98 -20.74
N TYR A 255 18.60 12.07 -20.57
CA TYR A 255 19.99 12.37 -20.87
C TYR A 255 20.61 11.53 -21.98
N SER A 256 20.15 10.31 -22.22
CA SER A 256 20.76 9.43 -23.22
C SER A 256 20.61 10.00 -24.64
N GLU A 257 21.72 10.13 -25.36
CA GLU A 257 21.74 10.53 -26.79
C GLU A 257 21.23 9.41 -27.72
N ARG A 258 21.22 8.15 -27.25
CA ARG A 258 20.74 6.98 -27.99
C ARG A 258 19.21 6.96 -28.07
N ARG A 259 18.67 7.57 -29.16
CA ARG A 259 17.23 7.66 -29.41
C ARG A 259 16.55 6.28 -29.47
N ASP A 260 17.18 5.32 -30.11
CA ASP A 260 16.70 3.93 -30.21
C ASP A 260 16.61 3.23 -28.87
N LEU A 261 17.52 3.48 -27.95
CA LEU A 261 17.46 2.95 -26.58
C LEU A 261 16.42 3.66 -25.73
N ARG A 262 16.23 4.98 -25.92
CA ARG A 262 15.10 5.70 -25.29
C ARG A 262 13.76 5.13 -25.75
N GLU A 263 13.58 4.90 -27.07
CA GLU A 263 12.38 4.27 -27.62
C GLU A 263 12.13 2.90 -27.01
N LYS A 264 13.14 2.03 -26.97
CA LYS A 264 13.06 0.70 -26.39
C LYS A 264 12.60 0.72 -24.92
N LEU A 265 13.21 1.58 -24.10
CA LEU A 265 12.91 1.70 -22.69
C LEU A 265 11.51 2.30 -22.46
N TYR A 266 11.14 3.34 -23.24
CA TYR A 266 9.84 3.99 -23.17
C TYR A 266 8.69 3.04 -23.54
N LYS A 267 8.83 2.35 -24.67
CA LYS A 267 7.82 1.36 -25.12
C LYS A 267 7.66 0.23 -24.10
N ALA A 268 8.76 -0.30 -23.58
CA ALA A 268 8.71 -1.35 -22.55
C ALA A 268 7.94 -0.88 -21.29
N TYR A 269 8.08 0.39 -20.91
CA TYR A 269 7.33 0.95 -19.77
C TYR A 269 5.84 1.08 -20.08
N LEU A 270 5.44 1.53 -21.26
CA LEU A 270 4.03 1.69 -21.64
C LEU A 270 3.33 0.36 -21.91
N GLU A 271 4.07 -0.63 -22.39
CA GLU A 271 3.53 -1.95 -22.75
C GLU A 271 3.49 -2.93 -21.56
N ARG A 272 3.76 -2.45 -20.34
CA ARG A 272 3.68 -3.30 -19.16
C ARG A 272 2.30 -3.94 -19.03
N CYS A 273 2.31 -5.26 -18.79
CA CYS A 273 1.12 -6.09 -18.68
C CYS A 273 0.17 -5.99 -19.88
N ASN A 274 0.71 -5.73 -21.10
CA ASN A 274 -0.07 -5.55 -22.32
C ASN A 274 0.52 -6.29 -23.53
N ARG A 275 1.29 -7.37 -23.33
CA ARG A 275 2.02 -8.07 -24.39
C ARG A 275 1.40 -9.42 -24.77
N GLY A 276 0.30 -9.84 -24.15
CA GLY A 276 -0.33 -11.14 -24.41
C GLY A 276 0.44 -12.33 -23.78
N ASP A 277 1.32 -12.07 -22.83
CA ASP A 277 2.05 -13.06 -22.05
C ASP A 277 1.35 -13.41 -20.73
N SER A 278 2.02 -14.16 -19.86
CA SER A 278 1.47 -14.61 -18.57
C SER A 278 1.17 -13.47 -17.58
N THR A 279 1.72 -12.27 -17.80
CA THR A 279 1.51 -11.08 -16.96
C THR A 279 0.50 -10.11 -17.57
N ASP A 280 -0.16 -10.45 -18.68
CA ASP A 280 -1.11 -9.57 -19.36
C ASP A 280 -2.35 -9.25 -18.50
N ASN A 281 -2.62 -7.96 -18.30
CA ASN A 281 -3.72 -7.48 -17.47
C ASN A 281 -4.95 -7.01 -18.25
N LYS A 282 -4.98 -7.09 -19.58
CA LYS A 282 -6.11 -6.55 -20.38
C LYS A 282 -7.45 -7.15 -20.02
N GLN A 283 -7.52 -8.46 -19.85
CA GLN A 283 -8.75 -9.14 -19.45
C GLN A 283 -9.14 -8.79 -18.00
N ILE A 284 -8.14 -8.71 -17.11
CA ILE A 284 -8.34 -8.32 -15.70
C ILE A 284 -8.94 -6.92 -15.61
N VAL A 285 -8.38 -5.94 -16.35
CA VAL A 285 -8.91 -4.55 -16.38
C VAL A 285 -10.36 -4.52 -16.88
N ASN A 286 -10.66 -5.24 -17.95
CA ASN A 286 -12.03 -5.29 -18.49
C ASN A 286 -13.02 -5.90 -17.50
N GLU A 287 -12.65 -6.98 -16.82
CA GLU A 287 -13.51 -7.61 -15.83
C GLU A 287 -13.68 -6.75 -14.57
N ILE A 288 -12.62 -6.11 -14.09
CA ILE A 288 -12.71 -5.13 -12.97
C ILE A 288 -13.68 -3.99 -13.34
N ALA A 289 -13.57 -3.42 -14.55
CA ALA A 289 -14.45 -2.34 -14.99
C ALA A 289 -15.91 -2.77 -15.05
N LYS A 290 -16.17 -3.97 -15.57
CA LYS A 290 -17.50 -4.57 -15.63
C LYS A 290 -18.08 -4.81 -14.24
N LEU A 291 -17.35 -5.48 -13.35
CA LEU A 291 -17.78 -5.77 -11.98
C LEU A 291 -18.02 -4.49 -11.16
N ARG A 292 -17.18 -3.47 -11.35
CA ARG A 292 -17.38 -2.16 -10.72
C ARG A 292 -18.68 -1.48 -11.19
N LEU A 293 -19.01 -1.59 -12.48
CA LEU A 293 -20.29 -1.09 -13.01
C LEU A 293 -21.48 -1.87 -12.45
N GLU A 294 -21.38 -3.20 -12.38
CA GLU A 294 -22.41 -4.05 -11.79
C GLU A 294 -22.63 -3.72 -10.32
N LYS A 295 -21.55 -3.55 -9.55
CA LYS A 295 -21.59 -3.11 -8.15
C LYS A 295 -22.30 -1.76 -8.02
N ALA A 296 -21.93 -0.76 -8.81
CA ALA A 296 -22.54 0.56 -8.78
C ALA A 296 -24.03 0.52 -9.04
N ARG A 297 -24.46 -0.23 -10.09
CA ARG A 297 -25.88 -0.40 -10.42
C ARG A 297 -26.66 -1.12 -9.33
N LEU A 298 -26.06 -2.13 -8.73
CA LEU A 298 -26.65 -2.85 -7.59
C LEU A 298 -26.88 -1.91 -6.41
N MET A 299 -25.97 -0.97 -6.20
CA MET A 299 -26.02 0.07 -5.17
C MET A 299 -26.93 1.27 -5.55
N GLY A 300 -27.56 1.25 -6.73
CA GLY A 300 -28.49 2.30 -7.19
C GLY A 300 -27.83 3.48 -7.91
N TYR A 301 -26.56 3.36 -8.32
CA TYR A 301 -25.84 4.41 -9.04
C TYR A 301 -25.74 4.11 -10.54
N PRO A 302 -25.76 5.14 -11.42
CA PRO A 302 -25.69 4.95 -12.87
C PRO A 302 -24.30 4.50 -13.35
N SER A 303 -23.23 4.82 -12.59
CA SER A 303 -21.86 4.49 -12.92
C SER A 303 -21.03 4.27 -11.66
N TYR A 304 -19.86 3.62 -11.81
CA TYR A 304 -18.92 3.47 -10.70
C TYR A 304 -18.33 4.83 -10.25
N GLY A 305 -18.14 5.77 -11.19
CA GLY A 305 -17.71 7.12 -10.85
C GLY A 305 -18.72 7.84 -9.95
N ALA A 306 -20.02 7.73 -10.24
CA ALA A 306 -21.08 8.30 -9.38
C ALA A 306 -21.07 7.65 -7.98
N PHE A 307 -20.95 6.32 -7.90
CA PHE A 307 -20.84 5.61 -6.62
C PHE A 307 -19.58 6.01 -5.82
N ALA A 308 -18.45 6.09 -6.46
CA ALA A 308 -17.19 6.41 -5.79
C ALA A 308 -17.19 7.86 -5.27
N LEU A 309 -17.61 8.81 -6.12
CA LEU A 309 -17.56 10.24 -5.82
C LEU A 309 -18.61 10.73 -4.81
N ASP A 310 -19.68 9.97 -4.59
CA ASP A 310 -20.75 10.32 -3.65
C ASP A 310 -20.24 10.60 -2.21
N ASP A 311 -19.14 9.99 -1.83
CA ASP A 311 -18.48 10.16 -0.52
C ASP A 311 -17.20 10.98 -0.57
N GLU A 312 -16.92 11.62 -1.68
CA GLU A 312 -15.72 12.43 -1.89
C GLU A 312 -16.08 13.92 -1.96
N MET A 313 -15.07 14.79 -1.95
CA MET A 313 -15.27 16.26 -2.04
C MET A 313 -16.02 16.69 -3.30
N ALA A 314 -15.80 16.01 -4.43
CA ALA A 314 -16.47 16.32 -5.68
C ALA A 314 -17.94 15.95 -5.68
N GLN A 315 -18.36 14.95 -4.92
CA GLN A 315 -19.71 14.39 -4.78
C GLN A 315 -20.30 13.81 -6.07
N THR A 316 -20.08 14.42 -7.21
CA THR A 316 -20.63 13.96 -8.51
C THR A 316 -19.56 13.95 -9.61
N PRO A 317 -19.72 13.10 -10.65
CA PRO A 317 -18.86 13.16 -11.83
C PRO A 317 -18.84 14.53 -12.51
N GLU A 318 -19.97 15.24 -12.55
CA GLU A 318 -20.10 16.55 -13.19
C GLU A 318 -19.21 17.58 -12.51
N ASN A 319 -19.16 17.59 -11.17
CA ASN A 319 -18.25 18.46 -10.40
C ASN A 319 -16.78 18.14 -10.66
N ALA A 320 -16.44 16.85 -10.74
CA ALA A 320 -15.08 16.41 -11.07
C ALA A 320 -14.71 16.86 -12.49
N TYR A 321 -15.57 16.65 -13.48
CA TYR A 321 -15.34 17.12 -14.86
C TYR A 321 -15.25 18.64 -14.96
N ALA A 322 -16.09 19.39 -14.24
CA ALA A 322 -16.03 20.84 -14.24
C ALA A 322 -14.65 21.38 -13.82
N LEU A 323 -14.00 20.72 -12.84
CA LEU A 323 -12.63 21.07 -12.45
C LEU A 323 -11.61 20.65 -13.54
N LEU A 324 -11.74 19.45 -14.07
CA LEU A 324 -10.82 18.92 -15.09
C LEU A 324 -10.90 19.75 -16.38
N ASP A 325 -12.08 20.08 -16.86
CA ASP A 325 -12.29 20.86 -18.08
C ASP A 325 -11.74 22.29 -17.94
N LYS A 326 -11.89 22.90 -16.76
CA LYS A 326 -11.31 24.20 -16.45
C LYS A 326 -9.78 24.21 -16.59
N LEU A 327 -9.13 23.10 -16.28
CA LEU A 327 -7.67 22.97 -16.37
C LEU A 327 -7.19 22.47 -17.75
N TRP A 328 -8.00 21.66 -18.41
CA TRP A 328 -7.59 20.94 -19.63
C TRP A 328 -7.18 21.87 -20.78
N GLN A 329 -8.03 22.81 -21.13
CA GLN A 329 -7.77 23.68 -22.28
C GLN A 329 -6.51 24.53 -22.13
N PRO A 330 -6.31 25.29 -21.02
CA PRO A 330 -5.08 26.04 -20.81
C PRO A 330 -3.82 25.15 -20.80
N SER A 331 -3.92 23.96 -20.18
CA SER A 331 -2.80 23.02 -20.11
C SER A 331 -2.43 22.46 -21.48
N LEU A 332 -3.43 22.14 -22.31
CA LEU A 332 -3.21 21.63 -23.66
C LEU A 332 -2.57 22.67 -24.57
N GLU A 333 -3.01 23.94 -24.47
CA GLU A 333 -2.40 25.04 -25.24
C GLU A 333 -0.94 25.27 -24.83
N LEU A 334 -0.63 25.22 -23.52
CA LEU A 334 0.75 25.31 -23.03
C LEU A 334 1.60 24.14 -23.52
N ALA A 335 1.10 22.91 -23.39
CA ALA A 335 1.80 21.71 -23.83
C ALA A 335 2.11 21.72 -25.34
N LYS A 336 1.21 22.26 -26.17
CA LYS A 336 1.47 22.45 -27.60
C LYS A 336 2.61 23.44 -27.85
N LYS A 337 2.67 24.56 -27.12
CA LYS A 337 3.77 25.52 -27.23
C LYS A 337 5.12 24.91 -26.83
N GLU A 338 5.14 24.18 -25.70
CA GLU A 338 6.33 23.46 -25.24
C GLU A 338 6.78 22.39 -26.24
N LEU A 339 5.86 21.70 -26.90
CA LEU A 339 6.17 20.73 -27.96
C LEU A 339 6.83 21.41 -29.17
N GLU A 340 6.33 22.54 -29.61
CA GLU A 340 6.94 23.27 -30.72
C GLU A 340 8.36 23.80 -30.39
N GLU A 341 8.61 24.22 -29.16
CA GLU A 341 9.97 24.57 -28.70
C GLU A 341 10.90 23.34 -28.74
N MET A 342 10.46 22.19 -28.28
CA MET A 342 11.23 20.94 -28.30
C MET A 342 11.52 20.50 -29.76
N LYS A 343 10.52 20.55 -30.65
CA LYS A 343 10.67 20.23 -32.07
C LYS A 343 11.67 21.15 -32.76
N ALA A 344 11.67 22.46 -32.43
CA ALA A 344 12.61 23.41 -33.00
C ALA A 344 14.07 23.03 -32.67
N ILE A 345 14.34 22.63 -31.42
CA ILE A 345 15.66 22.16 -31.00
C ILE A 345 16.04 20.89 -31.76
N LYS A 346 15.13 19.90 -31.80
CA LYS A 346 15.40 18.64 -32.53
C LYS A 346 15.72 18.89 -34.00
N LYS A 347 14.91 19.70 -34.68
CA LYS A 347 15.11 20.05 -36.09
C LYS A 347 16.46 20.74 -36.34
N ALA A 348 16.86 21.64 -35.44
CA ALA A 348 18.14 22.32 -35.55
C ALA A 348 19.33 21.36 -35.37
N GLU A 349 19.21 20.34 -34.52
CA GLU A 349 20.28 19.37 -34.27
C GLU A 349 20.35 18.26 -35.32
N THR A 350 19.21 17.78 -35.79
CA THR A 350 19.14 16.54 -36.59
C THR A 350 18.66 16.75 -38.04
N GLY A 351 18.08 17.92 -38.34
CA GLY A 351 17.41 18.18 -39.62
C GLY A 351 16.01 17.52 -39.72
N ASP A 352 15.61 16.70 -38.71
CA ASP A 352 14.36 15.96 -38.70
C ASP A 352 13.37 16.64 -37.74
N ASP A 353 12.14 16.88 -38.18
CA ASP A 353 11.07 17.50 -37.40
C ASP A 353 10.03 16.48 -36.87
N SER A 354 10.21 15.17 -37.15
CA SER A 354 9.41 14.13 -36.49
C SER A 354 9.65 14.17 -35.02
N PHE A 355 8.59 13.99 -34.21
CA PHE A 355 8.69 14.02 -32.76
C PHE A 355 7.81 12.92 -32.14
N GLU A 356 8.45 12.04 -31.41
CA GLU A 356 7.81 10.90 -30.78
C GLU A 356 7.80 11.03 -29.26
N SER A 357 6.95 10.26 -28.59
CA SER A 357 6.79 10.36 -27.12
C SER A 357 8.09 10.09 -26.36
N TRP A 358 8.99 9.26 -26.85
CA TRP A 358 10.30 8.99 -26.24
C TRP A 358 11.34 10.10 -26.46
N ASP A 359 11.00 11.14 -27.25
CA ASP A 359 11.81 12.32 -27.41
C ASP A 359 11.52 13.40 -26.34
N TRP A 360 10.35 13.32 -25.69
CA TRP A 360 9.84 14.35 -24.78
C TRP A 360 10.81 14.68 -23.66
N TRP A 361 11.21 13.72 -22.82
CA TRP A 361 12.12 13.98 -21.69
C TRP A 361 13.46 14.56 -22.12
N TYR A 362 14.01 14.02 -23.21
CA TYR A 362 15.30 14.45 -23.73
C TYR A 362 15.29 15.90 -24.18
N TYR A 363 14.31 16.29 -25.00
CA TYR A 363 14.21 17.67 -25.49
C TYR A 363 13.64 18.63 -24.44
N ALA A 364 12.79 18.20 -23.53
CA ALA A 364 12.35 19.01 -22.39
C ALA A 364 13.53 19.39 -21.48
N GLU A 365 14.50 18.49 -21.26
CA GLU A 365 15.72 18.77 -20.53
C GLU A 365 16.60 19.80 -21.27
N LYS A 366 16.69 19.72 -22.60
CA LYS A 366 17.40 20.71 -23.41
C LYS A 366 16.72 22.09 -23.35
N VAL A 367 15.40 22.17 -23.42
CA VAL A 367 14.66 23.41 -23.24
C VAL A 367 14.93 24.00 -21.85
N ARG A 368 14.89 23.16 -20.80
CA ARG A 368 15.20 23.57 -19.42
C ARG A 368 16.60 24.17 -19.30
N LYS A 369 17.59 23.51 -19.88
CA LYS A 369 18.97 23.98 -19.90
C LYS A 369 19.10 25.31 -20.63
N GLN A 370 18.47 25.46 -21.81
CA GLN A 370 18.52 26.70 -22.57
C GLN A 370 17.83 27.88 -21.88
N LYS A 371 16.69 27.66 -21.24
CA LYS A 371 15.90 28.73 -20.60
C LYS A 371 16.44 29.14 -19.26
N TYR A 372 16.96 28.19 -18.47
CA TYR A 372 17.24 28.41 -17.05
C TYR A 372 18.72 28.18 -16.69
N ASP A 373 19.55 27.74 -17.64
CA ASP A 373 20.95 27.30 -17.40
C ASP A 373 21.10 26.36 -16.20
N LEU A 374 20.09 25.53 -16.02
CA LEU A 374 19.94 24.62 -14.89
C LEU A 374 20.03 23.17 -15.36
N ASN A 375 20.84 22.36 -14.67
CA ASN A 375 20.80 20.92 -14.77
C ASN A 375 20.70 20.30 -13.36
N GLU A 376 20.22 19.07 -13.27
CA GLU A 376 20.00 18.39 -11.97
C GLU A 376 21.30 18.11 -11.24
N GLU A 377 22.42 17.88 -11.93
CA GLU A 377 23.72 17.64 -11.31
C GLU A 377 24.21 18.85 -10.48
N MET A 378 23.83 20.08 -10.88
CA MET A 378 24.13 21.29 -10.09
C MET A 378 23.35 21.35 -8.78
N LEU A 379 22.14 20.77 -8.73
CA LEU A 379 21.31 20.74 -7.54
C LEU A 379 21.66 19.60 -6.59
N ARG A 380 22.26 18.54 -7.12
CA ARG A 380 22.54 17.31 -6.39
C ARG A 380 23.31 17.48 -5.08
N PRO A 381 24.39 18.32 -5.00
CA PRO A 381 25.11 18.56 -3.76
C PRO A 381 24.24 19.21 -2.65
N TYR A 382 23.20 19.95 -3.03
CA TYR A 382 22.28 20.62 -2.11
C TYR A 382 21.11 19.71 -1.67
N LEU A 383 20.73 18.77 -2.54
CA LEU A 383 19.57 17.89 -2.34
C LEU A 383 19.99 16.44 -2.07
N SER A 384 21.08 16.25 -1.32
CA SER A 384 21.40 14.92 -0.78
C SER A 384 20.25 14.44 0.12
N LEU A 385 20.04 13.12 0.18
CA LEU A 385 18.96 12.54 0.99
C LEU A 385 19.01 13.03 2.43
N ASP A 386 20.19 13.07 3.04
CA ASP A 386 20.38 13.55 4.42
C ASP A 386 19.96 15.02 4.56
N ASN A 387 20.38 15.89 3.65
CA ASN A 387 20.00 17.30 3.67
C ASN A 387 18.48 17.48 3.52
N VAL A 388 17.85 16.69 2.64
CA VAL A 388 16.40 16.74 2.43
C VAL A 388 15.66 16.28 3.68
N VAL A 389 16.08 15.18 4.30
CA VAL A 389 15.48 14.68 5.56
C VAL A 389 15.62 15.72 6.67
N GLN A 390 16.81 16.31 6.86
CA GLN A 390 17.01 17.37 7.84
C GLN A 390 16.17 18.62 7.51
N GLY A 391 16.05 18.96 6.23
CA GLY A 391 15.20 20.07 5.79
C GLY A 391 13.72 19.83 6.11
N ILE A 392 13.21 18.61 5.90
CA ILE A 392 11.84 18.21 6.29
C ILE A 392 11.66 18.34 7.80
N PHE A 393 12.61 17.87 8.60
CA PHE A 393 12.54 17.97 10.06
C PHE A 393 12.53 19.42 10.54
N GLN A 394 13.40 20.26 9.98
CA GLN A 394 13.42 21.69 10.29
C GLN A 394 12.12 22.40 9.90
N LEU A 395 11.59 22.12 8.72
CA LEU A 395 10.32 22.69 8.26
C LEU A 395 9.16 22.27 9.17
N SER A 396 9.08 20.97 9.49
CA SER A 396 8.05 20.43 10.38
C SER A 396 8.13 21.04 11.79
N ASN A 397 9.35 21.25 12.30
CA ASN A 397 9.54 21.92 13.58
C ASN A 397 9.05 23.37 13.53
N ARG A 398 9.38 24.11 12.47
CA ARG A 398 8.94 25.51 12.30
C ARG A 398 7.43 25.66 12.15
N LEU A 399 6.76 24.71 11.51
CA LEU A 399 5.32 24.73 11.28
C LEU A 399 4.51 24.26 12.49
N TRP A 400 4.96 23.19 13.16
CA TRP A 400 4.17 22.49 14.18
C TRP A 400 4.89 22.27 15.51
N GLY A 401 6.16 22.65 15.62
CA GLY A 401 6.97 22.48 16.84
C GLY A 401 7.42 21.02 17.07
N ILE A 402 7.13 20.10 16.16
CA ILE A 402 7.51 18.68 16.30
C ILE A 402 9.00 18.47 16.05
N THR A 403 9.57 17.46 16.72
CA THR A 403 10.97 17.08 16.58
C THR A 403 11.10 15.60 16.28
N PHE A 404 12.24 15.20 15.71
CA PHE A 404 12.51 13.84 15.27
C PHE A 404 13.81 13.35 15.89
N ARG A 405 13.77 12.24 16.59
CA ARG A 405 14.93 11.64 17.27
C ARG A 405 15.19 10.25 16.70
N PRO A 406 16.39 9.93 16.21
CA PRO A 406 16.71 8.56 15.78
C PRO A 406 16.43 7.58 16.91
N VAL A 407 15.82 6.44 16.60
CA VAL A 407 15.47 5.40 17.57
C VAL A 407 15.81 4.01 17.04
N SER A 408 16.27 3.14 17.95
CA SER A 408 16.51 1.73 17.63
C SER A 408 15.27 0.91 17.99
N VAL A 409 14.55 0.51 16.96
CA VAL A 409 13.35 -0.36 17.03
C VAL A 409 13.47 -1.44 15.96
N PRO A 410 12.71 -2.55 16.05
CA PRO A 410 12.65 -3.54 14.98
C PRO A 410 12.30 -2.89 13.63
N VAL A 411 13.01 -3.27 12.57
CA VAL A 411 12.77 -2.84 11.19
C VAL A 411 12.61 -4.07 10.29
N TYR A 412 11.82 -3.96 9.23
CA TYR A 412 11.58 -5.07 8.29
C TYR A 412 12.66 -5.19 7.21
N HIS A 413 13.45 -4.14 6.98
CA HIS A 413 14.57 -4.15 6.03
C HIS A 413 15.73 -3.31 6.58
N LYS A 414 16.96 -3.71 6.28
CA LYS A 414 18.20 -3.07 6.77
C LYS A 414 18.37 -1.60 6.34
N GLU A 415 17.72 -1.18 5.26
CA GLU A 415 17.73 0.19 4.76
C GLU A 415 16.67 1.09 5.39
N CYS A 416 15.78 0.53 6.22
CA CYS A 416 14.79 1.32 6.93
C CYS A 416 15.45 2.10 8.07
N ILE A 417 15.09 3.37 8.19
CA ILE A 417 15.54 4.26 9.27
C ILE A 417 14.31 4.64 10.10
N ALA A 418 14.41 4.53 11.42
CA ALA A 418 13.32 4.84 12.32
C ALA A 418 13.61 6.09 13.16
N TYR A 419 12.57 6.93 13.32
CA TYR A 419 12.60 8.11 14.16
C TYR A 419 11.41 8.12 15.12
N GLU A 420 11.66 8.51 16.36
CA GLU A 420 10.62 8.90 17.28
C GLU A 420 10.22 10.34 16.98
N VAL A 421 8.92 10.56 16.81
CA VAL A 421 8.33 11.89 16.61
C VAL A 421 7.85 12.39 17.97
N LEU A 422 8.25 13.60 18.33
CA LEU A 422 7.93 14.26 19.59
C LEU A 422 7.17 15.57 19.33
N ASP A 423 6.22 15.90 20.18
CA ASP A 423 5.55 17.20 20.15
C ASP A 423 6.46 18.34 20.68
N LYS A 424 5.94 19.56 20.68
CA LYS A 424 6.63 20.74 21.21
C LYS A 424 7.01 20.62 22.69
N ASP A 425 6.31 19.77 23.46
CA ASP A 425 6.53 19.54 24.89
C ASP A 425 7.41 18.27 25.13
N ASN A 426 8.03 17.75 24.08
CA ASN A 426 8.83 16.53 24.06
C ASN A 426 8.03 15.25 24.44
N LYS A 427 6.72 15.24 24.26
CA LYS A 427 5.91 14.05 24.43
C LYS A 427 5.92 13.22 23.16
N HIS A 428 5.89 11.91 23.34
CA HIS A 428 5.85 10.95 22.23
C HIS A 428 4.56 11.12 21.40
N LEU A 429 4.72 11.23 20.09
CA LEU A 429 3.61 11.25 19.12
C LEU A 429 3.51 9.95 18.33
N GLY A 430 4.62 9.37 17.94
CA GLY A 430 4.64 8.16 17.14
C GLY A 430 6.04 7.77 16.67
N ILE A 431 6.12 6.68 15.93
CA ILE A 431 7.34 6.20 15.27
C ILE A 431 7.18 6.35 13.77
N LEU A 432 8.14 7.01 13.14
CA LEU A 432 8.22 7.21 11.69
C LEU A 432 9.32 6.31 11.11
N TYR A 433 8.96 5.48 10.13
CA TYR A 433 9.90 4.71 9.33
C TYR A 433 10.10 5.36 7.97
N PHE A 434 11.35 5.50 7.55
CA PHE A 434 11.70 5.84 6.17
C PHE A 434 12.27 4.63 5.45
N ASP A 435 11.79 4.41 4.23
CA ASP A 435 12.23 3.36 3.33
C ASP A 435 12.29 3.91 1.91
N PHE A 436 13.44 4.48 1.53
CA PHE A 436 13.58 5.31 0.34
C PHE A 436 13.98 4.53 -0.93
N PHE A 437 14.65 3.39 -0.81
CA PHE A 437 15.29 2.76 -1.95
C PHE A 437 14.40 1.71 -2.64
N PRO A 438 14.42 1.65 -3.98
CA PRO A 438 13.73 0.60 -4.73
C PRO A 438 14.43 -0.75 -4.55
N ARG A 439 13.66 -1.85 -4.61
CA ARG A 439 14.14 -3.23 -4.60
C ARG A 439 13.09 -4.15 -5.27
N PRO A 440 13.46 -5.38 -5.68
CA PRO A 440 12.55 -6.26 -6.45
C PRO A 440 11.21 -6.58 -5.76
N GLY A 441 11.20 -6.71 -4.43
CA GLY A 441 9.97 -6.96 -3.65
C GLY A 441 9.14 -5.70 -3.35
N LYS A 442 9.55 -4.52 -3.80
CA LYS A 442 8.90 -3.26 -3.46
C LYS A 442 8.09 -2.71 -4.62
N GLN A 443 6.85 -2.37 -4.37
CA GLN A 443 5.99 -1.71 -5.35
C GLN A 443 6.54 -0.34 -5.74
N GLY A 444 6.40 0.01 -7.03
CA GLY A 444 6.85 1.30 -7.54
C GLY A 444 5.94 2.45 -7.11
N GLY A 445 6.53 3.64 -6.99
CA GLY A 445 5.86 4.87 -6.62
C GLY A 445 6.29 5.39 -5.26
N ALA A 446 5.58 6.41 -4.75
CA ALA A 446 5.75 6.93 -3.40
C ALA A 446 4.42 6.77 -2.65
N TRP A 447 4.47 6.17 -1.48
CA TRP A 447 3.30 5.90 -0.66
C TRP A 447 3.66 5.93 0.82
N CYS A 448 2.67 6.10 1.67
CA CYS A 448 2.79 5.94 3.11
C CYS A 448 1.67 5.06 3.63
N GLY A 449 1.88 4.47 4.79
CA GLY A 449 0.90 3.67 5.50
C GLY A 449 1.19 3.67 7.00
N ALA A 450 0.18 3.39 7.81
CA ALA A 450 0.30 3.31 9.25
C ALA A 450 0.19 1.85 9.68
N TYR A 451 1.18 1.33 10.38
CA TYR A 451 1.11 0.01 11.03
C TYR A 451 0.14 0.00 12.21
N ARG A 452 0.00 1.14 12.88
CA ARG A 452 -0.96 1.39 13.95
C ARG A 452 -1.47 2.82 13.81
N GLU A 453 -2.77 2.97 13.78
CA GLU A 453 -3.43 4.27 13.80
C GLU A 453 -3.41 4.88 15.20
N GLU A 454 -3.40 6.21 15.25
CA GLU A 454 -3.61 6.94 16.49
C GLU A 454 -5.02 6.69 17.02
N ARG A 455 -5.12 6.39 18.31
CA ARG A 455 -6.41 6.29 18.99
C ARG A 455 -6.33 6.89 20.39
N TYR A 456 -7.48 7.31 20.89
CA TYR A 456 -7.67 7.75 22.25
C TYR A 456 -8.42 6.66 23.02
N GLU A 457 -7.80 6.11 24.06
CA GLU A 457 -8.44 5.14 24.95
C GLU A 457 -8.32 5.61 26.40
N GLU A 458 -9.44 5.68 27.11
CA GLU A 458 -9.48 6.04 28.55
C GLU A 458 -8.71 7.35 28.87
N GLY A 459 -8.79 8.33 27.96
CA GLY A 459 -8.10 9.60 28.10
C GLY A 459 -6.58 9.56 27.86
N LYS A 460 -6.06 8.42 27.33
CA LYS A 460 -4.68 8.27 26.90
C LYS A 460 -4.61 8.13 25.38
N ARG A 461 -3.55 8.71 24.83
CA ARG A 461 -3.24 8.64 23.39
C ARG A 461 -2.48 7.36 23.08
#